data_efc869d30cb7183596c61c65249270a4
#
_entry.id   efc869d30cb7183596c61c65249270a4
#
_cell.length_a   1.000
_cell.length_b   1.000
_cell.length_c   1.000
_cell.angle_alpha   90.00
_cell.angle_beta   90.00
_cell.angle_gamma   90.00
#
_symmetry.space_group_name_H-M   'P 1'
#
loop_
_entity.id
_entity.type
_entity.pdbx_description
1 polymer ?
#
loop_
_entity_poly.entity_id
_entity_poly.type
_entity_poly.pdbx_seq_one_letter_code
_entity_poly.pdbx_strand_id
1 'polypeptide(L)'
;MATSPKSGEKTPDQQQLPAQKAQREPQDAAYARAQDAIATARTSDASDLTLSGDDFSDLTELPPDVGTLTALTDLSLSGTQVSDISALSGLTGLMGLSLSRTPVSDISALSGLTGLTWLYLSRTEVSDISALSGLSGLTALSLMGTPVSDISALSGLTGLTVLYLSDTQVSDISALSGLTILILSGTPVSDISALSGLKGLTGLYSSDTAVSDISALSGLRGLSTLDLMRTSVSDISVLSGLTGLMELTLTGTPVNDLSPILPLTQLVDAPKYGGLAFRNTAAARADRRIAEIAGIQDDAKRATDLCAYLKNVTPT
;
A
#
# COMPACT_ATOMS: atom_id res chain seq x y z
N MET A 1 -56.07 -39.32 -36.69
CA MET A 1 -55.61 -38.00 -36.28
C MET A 1 -54.29 -38.23 -35.52
N ALA A 2 -53.17 -37.97 -36.18
CA ALA A 2 -51.85 -38.17 -35.62
C ALA A 2 -51.39 -36.82 -35.03
N THR A 3 -51.05 -36.80 -33.77
CA THR A 3 -50.45 -35.65 -33.06
C THR A 3 -48.95 -35.73 -33.19
N SER A 4 -48.34 -34.73 -33.83
CA SER A 4 -46.90 -34.51 -33.92
C SER A 4 -46.28 -34.27 -32.52
N PRO A 5 -45.05 -34.75 -32.27
CA PRO A 5 -44.33 -34.44 -31.04
C PRO A 5 -43.74 -33.03 -31.11
N LYS A 6 -43.84 -32.30 -29.98
CA LYS A 6 -43.25 -30.96 -29.76
C LYS A 6 -41.72 -31.06 -29.75
N SER A 7 -41.10 -30.09 -30.41
CA SER A 7 -39.66 -29.81 -30.47
C SER A 7 -39.03 -29.72 -29.09
N GLY A 8 -37.88 -30.39 -28.95
CA GLY A 8 -37.15 -30.55 -27.69
C GLY A 8 -36.66 -29.25 -27.10
N GLU A 9 -37.10 -29.00 -25.89
CA GLU A 9 -36.38 -28.10 -24.92
C GLU A 9 -35.06 -28.76 -24.57
N LYS A 10 -33.97 -28.06 -24.87
CA LYS A 10 -32.63 -28.46 -24.42
C LYS A 10 -32.57 -28.31 -22.90
N THR A 11 -32.20 -29.36 -22.21
CA THR A 11 -32.00 -29.36 -20.76
C THR A 11 -30.92 -28.35 -20.35
N PRO A 12 -31.01 -27.70 -19.14
CA PRO A 12 -30.01 -26.73 -18.65
C PRO A 12 -28.56 -27.23 -18.68
N ASP A 13 -28.34 -28.53 -18.62
CA ASP A 13 -27.03 -29.18 -18.64
C ASP A 13 -26.30 -29.06 -19.98
N GLN A 14 -27.04 -28.99 -21.11
CA GLN A 14 -26.43 -28.89 -22.45
C GLN A 14 -25.99 -27.47 -22.84
N GLN A 15 -26.39 -26.44 -22.10
CA GLN A 15 -25.98 -25.03 -22.31
C GLN A 15 -24.75 -24.66 -21.49
N GLN A 16 -24.46 -25.37 -20.39
CA GLN A 16 -23.30 -25.11 -19.51
C GLN A 16 -21.99 -25.71 -20.04
N LEU A 17 -22.03 -26.83 -20.78
CA LEU A 17 -20.84 -27.49 -21.31
C LEU A 17 -19.93 -26.60 -22.18
N PRO A 18 -20.45 -25.83 -23.18
CA PRO A 18 -19.58 -25.02 -24.02
C PRO A 18 -18.97 -23.82 -23.29
N ALA A 19 -19.68 -23.24 -22.31
CA ALA A 19 -19.15 -22.15 -21.50
C ALA A 19 -18.03 -22.62 -20.55
N GLN A 20 -18.20 -23.76 -19.90
CA GLN A 20 -17.16 -24.37 -19.06
C GLN A 20 -15.93 -24.78 -19.87
N LYS A 21 -16.10 -25.29 -21.10
CA LYS A 21 -14.98 -25.64 -21.98
C LYS A 21 -14.22 -24.40 -22.43
N ALA A 22 -14.92 -23.30 -22.78
CA ALA A 22 -14.31 -22.03 -23.18
C ALA A 22 -13.51 -21.36 -22.04
N GLN A 23 -13.87 -21.60 -20.78
CA GLN A 23 -13.12 -21.11 -19.61
C GLN A 23 -11.91 -21.99 -19.25
N ARG A 24 -11.96 -23.30 -19.52
CA ARG A 24 -10.86 -24.24 -19.24
C ARG A 24 -9.67 -24.08 -20.18
N GLU A 25 -9.88 -23.84 -21.47
CA GLU A 25 -8.79 -23.74 -22.45
C GLU A 25 -7.73 -22.65 -22.10
N PRO A 26 -8.09 -21.42 -21.67
CA PRO A 26 -7.13 -20.43 -21.22
C PRO A 26 -6.39 -20.83 -19.93
N GLN A 27 -7.11 -21.44 -18.98
CA GLN A 27 -6.52 -21.92 -17.71
C GLN A 27 -5.52 -23.05 -17.95
N ASP A 28 -5.86 -24.05 -18.80
CA ASP A 28 -4.97 -25.14 -19.15
C ASP A 28 -3.71 -24.63 -19.86
N ALA A 29 -3.86 -23.58 -20.71
CA ALA A 29 -2.73 -22.96 -21.39
C ALA A 29 -1.84 -22.15 -20.42
N ALA A 30 -2.41 -21.40 -19.47
CA ALA A 30 -1.65 -20.70 -18.45
C ALA A 30 -0.91 -21.66 -17.51
N TYR A 31 -1.57 -22.76 -17.13
CA TYR A 31 -0.95 -23.80 -16.32
C TYR A 31 0.22 -24.48 -17.05
N ALA A 32 0.07 -24.83 -18.33
CA ALA A 32 1.15 -25.42 -19.13
C ALA A 32 2.36 -24.46 -19.22
N ARG A 33 2.10 -23.15 -19.48
CA ARG A 33 3.17 -22.13 -19.47
C ARG A 33 3.87 -22.04 -18.12
N ALA A 34 3.12 -22.13 -17.01
CA ALA A 34 3.69 -22.12 -15.68
C ALA A 34 4.58 -23.36 -15.44
N GLN A 35 4.16 -24.54 -15.90
CA GLN A 35 4.99 -25.74 -15.84
C GLN A 35 6.29 -25.59 -16.65
N ASP A 36 6.22 -25.04 -17.86
CA ASP A 36 7.39 -24.81 -18.71
C ASP A 36 8.36 -23.80 -18.08
N ALA A 37 7.81 -22.71 -17.48
CA ALA A 37 8.62 -21.71 -16.78
C ALA A 37 9.32 -22.30 -15.56
N ILE A 38 8.62 -23.14 -14.77
CA ILE A 38 9.17 -23.84 -13.61
C ILE A 38 10.25 -24.84 -14.05
N ALA A 39 10.02 -25.60 -15.11
CA ALA A 39 11.01 -26.52 -15.65
C ALA A 39 12.27 -25.79 -16.15
N THR A 40 12.10 -24.64 -16.79
CA THR A 40 13.20 -23.78 -17.22
C THR A 40 13.97 -23.23 -16.04
N ALA A 41 13.29 -22.69 -15.02
CA ALA A 41 13.90 -22.19 -13.78
C ALA A 41 14.72 -23.28 -13.07
N ARG A 42 14.18 -24.50 -13.02
CA ARG A 42 14.88 -25.67 -12.44
C ARG A 42 16.16 -26.01 -13.18
N THR A 43 16.13 -26.02 -14.52
CA THR A 43 17.29 -26.41 -15.33
C THR A 43 18.40 -25.35 -15.37
N SER A 44 18.03 -24.09 -15.17
CA SER A 44 18.95 -22.95 -15.13
C SER A 44 19.42 -22.58 -13.70
N ASP A 45 18.90 -23.26 -12.67
CA ASP A 45 19.10 -22.91 -11.26
C ASP A 45 18.76 -21.45 -10.98
N ALA A 46 17.61 -21.00 -11.55
CA ALA A 46 17.20 -19.60 -11.50
C ALA A 46 16.91 -19.15 -10.07
N SER A 47 17.35 -17.94 -9.73
CA SER A 47 17.06 -17.28 -8.46
C SER A 47 15.71 -16.53 -8.47
N ASP A 48 15.18 -16.23 -9.64
CA ASP A 48 13.94 -15.50 -9.82
C ASP A 48 12.96 -16.22 -10.75
N LEU A 49 11.67 -16.16 -10.41
CA LEU A 49 10.59 -16.68 -11.23
C LEU A 49 9.41 -15.70 -11.24
N THR A 50 9.02 -15.29 -12.44
CA THR A 50 7.87 -14.41 -12.64
C THR A 50 6.79 -15.13 -13.41
N LEU A 51 5.67 -15.43 -12.72
CA LEU A 51 4.43 -15.96 -13.27
C LEU A 51 3.36 -14.88 -13.14
N SER A 52 3.46 -13.81 -13.92
CA SER A 52 2.58 -12.64 -13.87
C SER A 52 2.38 -12.05 -15.28
N GLY A 53 1.45 -11.09 -15.40
CA GLY A 53 1.09 -10.49 -16.67
C GLY A 53 0.05 -11.29 -17.45
N ASP A 54 -0.20 -10.87 -18.70
CA ASP A 54 -1.31 -11.39 -19.51
C ASP A 54 -1.22 -12.90 -19.75
N ASP A 55 0.00 -13.44 -19.86
CA ASP A 55 0.24 -14.87 -20.10
C ASP A 55 -0.19 -15.76 -18.92
N PHE A 56 -0.30 -15.19 -17.71
CA PHE A 56 -0.62 -15.92 -16.48
C PHE A 56 -1.88 -15.40 -15.79
N SER A 57 -2.60 -14.45 -16.38
CA SER A 57 -3.83 -13.86 -15.80
C SER A 57 -4.92 -14.90 -15.50
N ASP A 58 -4.96 -16.00 -16.26
CA ASP A 58 -5.90 -17.10 -16.11
C ASP A 58 -5.33 -18.30 -15.30
N LEU A 59 -4.12 -18.17 -14.74
CA LEU A 59 -3.53 -19.21 -13.90
C LEU A 59 -4.26 -19.29 -12.56
N THR A 60 -5.03 -20.38 -12.37
CA THR A 60 -5.82 -20.61 -11.14
C THR A 60 -5.13 -21.52 -10.14
N GLU A 61 -4.22 -22.37 -10.59
CA GLU A 61 -3.52 -23.34 -9.78
C GLU A 61 -2.01 -23.21 -9.99
N LEU A 62 -1.26 -23.22 -8.92
CA LEU A 62 0.20 -23.19 -8.97
C LEU A 62 0.73 -24.64 -9.11
N PRO A 63 1.51 -24.96 -10.17
CA PRO A 63 2.09 -26.29 -10.28
C PRO A 63 2.92 -26.63 -9.04
N PRO A 64 2.67 -27.79 -8.37
CA PRO A 64 3.32 -28.13 -7.11
C PRO A 64 4.84 -28.23 -7.22
N ASP A 65 5.34 -28.47 -8.42
CA ASP A 65 6.77 -28.51 -8.73
C ASP A 65 7.50 -27.19 -8.40
N VAL A 66 6.80 -26.06 -8.26
CA VAL A 66 7.39 -24.80 -7.81
C VAL A 66 8.09 -24.97 -6.45
N GLY A 67 7.50 -25.76 -5.54
CA GLY A 67 8.08 -26.03 -4.23
C GLY A 67 9.43 -26.75 -4.26
N THR A 68 9.86 -27.27 -5.39
CA THR A 68 11.17 -27.90 -5.58
C THR A 68 12.28 -26.93 -5.97
N LEU A 69 11.94 -25.64 -6.28
CA LEU A 69 12.88 -24.61 -6.71
C LEU A 69 13.56 -23.97 -5.49
N THR A 70 14.36 -24.73 -4.76
CA THR A 70 14.97 -24.26 -3.49
C THR A 70 16.05 -23.19 -3.66
N ALA A 71 16.53 -22.98 -4.89
CA ALA A 71 17.45 -21.86 -5.22
C ALA A 71 16.72 -20.52 -5.41
N LEU A 72 15.37 -20.54 -5.44
CA LEU A 72 14.57 -19.35 -5.71
C LEU A 72 14.64 -18.37 -4.53
N THR A 73 15.00 -17.13 -4.84
CA THR A 73 15.01 -16.00 -3.90
C THR A 73 13.85 -15.04 -4.14
N ASP A 74 13.35 -14.95 -5.37
CA ASP A 74 12.30 -14.01 -5.76
C ASP A 74 11.21 -14.70 -6.58
N LEU A 75 9.95 -14.53 -6.16
CA LEU A 75 8.78 -15.08 -6.84
C LEU A 75 7.69 -14.04 -7.01
N SER A 76 7.16 -13.89 -8.21
CA SER A 76 5.97 -13.09 -8.48
C SER A 76 4.85 -13.93 -9.09
N LEU A 77 3.67 -13.89 -8.44
CA LEU A 77 2.38 -14.44 -8.90
C LEU A 77 1.36 -13.33 -9.14
N SER A 78 1.81 -12.08 -9.24
CA SER A 78 0.94 -10.91 -9.27
C SER A 78 -0.06 -10.94 -10.43
N GLY A 79 -1.34 -10.72 -10.12
CA GLY A 79 -2.42 -10.64 -11.12
C GLY A 79 -2.88 -11.98 -11.66
N THR A 80 -2.46 -13.09 -11.05
CA THR A 80 -2.98 -14.45 -11.37
C THR A 80 -4.28 -14.72 -10.60
N GLN A 81 -4.97 -15.81 -10.92
CA GLN A 81 -6.13 -16.32 -10.19
C GLN A 81 -5.74 -17.40 -9.16
N VAL A 82 -4.47 -17.52 -8.82
CA VAL A 82 -4.00 -18.46 -7.81
C VAL A 82 -4.52 -18.05 -6.43
N SER A 83 -5.16 -19.00 -5.73
CA SER A 83 -5.63 -18.84 -4.35
C SER A 83 -4.90 -19.73 -3.36
N ASP A 84 -4.48 -20.93 -3.80
CA ASP A 84 -3.71 -21.86 -2.96
C ASP A 84 -2.21 -21.71 -3.22
N ILE A 85 -1.49 -21.32 -2.17
CA ILE A 85 -0.03 -21.15 -2.16
C ILE A 85 0.68 -22.15 -1.27
N SER A 86 0.02 -23.24 -0.87
CA SER A 86 0.59 -24.29 -0.01
C SER A 86 1.91 -24.87 -0.54
N ALA A 87 2.06 -24.92 -1.87
CA ALA A 87 3.29 -25.38 -2.53
C ALA A 87 4.52 -24.51 -2.22
N LEU A 88 4.34 -23.27 -1.72
CA LEU A 88 5.46 -22.37 -1.40
C LEU A 88 6.08 -22.66 -0.01
N SER A 89 5.45 -23.44 0.86
CA SER A 89 5.85 -23.63 2.26
C SER A 89 7.29 -24.16 2.45
N GLY A 90 7.85 -24.84 1.44
CA GLY A 90 9.23 -25.36 1.43
C GLY A 90 10.29 -24.39 0.93
N LEU A 91 9.92 -23.23 0.37
CA LEU A 91 10.86 -22.30 -0.24
C LEU A 91 11.53 -21.37 0.78
N THR A 92 12.22 -21.96 1.76
CA THR A 92 12.83 -21.22 2.89
C THR A 92 13.94 -20.24 2.48
N GLY A 93 14.47 -20.37 1.25
CA GLY A 93 15.44 -19.43 0.66
C GLY A 93 14.79 -18.18 0.07
N LEU A 94 13.45 -18.11 0.03
CA LEU A 94 12.75 -16.99 -0.60
C LEU A 94 12.94 -15.70 0.20
N MET A 95 13.40 -14.66 -0.47
CA MET A 95 13.63 -13.32 0.07
C MET A 95 12.55 -12.34 -0.36
N GLY A 96 11.96 -12.56 -1.52
CA GLY A 96 10.94 -11.70 -2.10
C GLY A 96 9.75 -12.46 -2.64
N LEU A 97 8.53 -12.00 -2.28
CA LEU A 97 7.29 -12.59 -2.76
C LEU A 97 6.25 -11.53 -3.11
N SER A 98 5.71 -11.59 -4.32
CA SER A 98 4.56 -10.79 -4.70
C SER A 98 3.36 -11.68 -5.05
N LEU A 99 2.27 -11.50 -4.31
CA LEU A 99 0.95 -12.09 -4.49
C LEU A 99 -0.10 -11.03 -4.80
N SER A 100 0.32 -9.83 -5.17
CA SER A 100 -0.60 -8.70 -5.37
C SER A 100 -1.65 -8.99 -6.44
N ARG A 101 -2.91 -8.61 -6.17
CA ARG A 101 -4.05 -8.84 -7.08
C ARG A 101 -4.27 -10.33 -7.41
N THR A 102 -4.14 -11.18 -6.40
CA THR A 102 -4.54 -12.59 -6.45
C THR A 102 -5.69 -12.82 -5.46
N PRO A 103 -6.51 -13.86 -5.62
CA PRO A 103 -7.56 -14.21 -4.66
C PRO A 103 -7.03 -14.98 -3.44
N VAL A 104 -5.74 -14.85 -3.12
CA VAL A 104 -5.15 -15.46 -1.92
C VAL A 104 -5.80 -14.87 -0.68
N SER A 105 -6.26 -15.74 0.23
CA SER A 105 -6.80 -15.37 1.56
C SER A 105 -6.05 -16.06 2.70
N ASP A 106 -5.55 -17.29 2.49
CA ASP A 106 -4.74 -18.03 3.47
C ASP A 106 -3.26 -17.92 3.13
N ILE A 107 -2.49 -17.34 4.06
CA ILE A 107 -1.04 -17.19 3.97
C ILE A 107 -0.27 -18.03 5.00
N SER A 108 -0.91 -19.04 5.60
CA SER A 108 -0.28 -19.93 6.60
C SER A 108 0.99 -20.61 6.06
N ALA A 109 1.03 -20.90 4.75
CA ALA A 109 2.21 -21.44 4.07
C ALA A 109 3.46 -20.55 4.18
N LEU A 110 3.31 -19.26 4.49
CA LEU A 110 4.43 -18.33 4.59
C LEU A 110 5.10 -18.32 5.97
N SER A 111 4.49 -18.92 6.99
CA SER A 111 4.96 -18.83 8.39
C SER A 111 6.39 -19.34 8.61
N GLY A 112 6.87 -20.27 7.76
CA GLY A 112 8.24 -20.80 7.79
C GLY A 112 9.25 -20.07 6.94
N LEU A 113 8.84 -19.08 6.14
CA LEU A 113 9.70 -18.39 5.17
C LEU A 113 10.45 -17.22 5.82
N THR A 114 11.22 -17.51 6.86
CA THR A 114 11.91 -16.51 7.71
C THR A 114 12.97 -15.69 6.96
N GLY A 115 13.35 -16.10 5.75
CA GLY A 115 14.23 -15.34 4.85
C GLY A 115 13.56 -14.17 4.12
N LEU A 116 12.21 -14.06 4.18
CA LEU A 116 11.49 -13.00 3.48
C LEU A 116 11.92 -11.62 3.97
N THR A 117 12.32 -10.78 3.03
CA THR A 117 12.70 -9.38 3.23
C THR A 117 11.64 -8.41 2.70
N TRP A 118 10.91 -8.79 1.65
CA TRP A 118 9.75 -8.04 1.16
C TRP A 118 8.61 -8.97 0.77
N LEU A 119 7.39 -8.53 1.07
CA LEU A 119 6.15 -9.26 0.81
C LEU A 119 5.05 -8.29 0.34
N TYR A 120 4.51 -8.53 -0.85
CA TYR A 120 3.43 -7.72 -1.40
C TYR A 120 2.15 -8.54 -1.53
N LEU A 121 1.14 -8.16 -0.73
CA LEU A 121 -0.20 -8.76 -0.64
C LEU A 121 -1.29 -7.77 -1.09
N SER A 122 -0.92 -6.70 -1.80
CA SER A 122 -1.87 -5.66 -2.18
C SER A 122 -3.05 -6.21 -2.98
N ARG A 123 -4.28 -5.85 -2.55
CA ARG A 123 -5.53 -6.27 -3.22
C ARG A 123 -5.68 -7.79 -3.30
N THR A 124 -5.33 -8.47 -2.22
CA THR A 124 -5.66 -9.88 -1.96
C THR A 124 -6.84 -9.96 -0.99
N GLU A 125 -7.36 -11.16 -0.74
CA GLU A 125 -8.43 -11.41 0.24
C GLU A 125 -7.91 -11.74 1.64
N VAL A 126 -6.63 -11.49 1.90
CA VAL A 126 -5.97 -11.73 3.20
C VAL A 126 -6.59 -10.83 4.26
N SER A 127 -7.07 -11.42 5.35
CA SER A 127 -7.56 -10.71 6.55
C SER A 127 -6.78 -11.09 7.81
N ASP A 128 -6.27 -12.32 7.89
CA ASP A 128 -5.43 -12.80 8.98
C ASP A 128 -3.96 -12.82 8.55
N ILE A 129 -3.13 -12.07 9.28
CA ILE A 129 -1.68 -11.97 9.04
C ILE A 129 -0.86 -12.57 10.18
N SER A 130 -1.45 -13.42 11.03
CA SER A 130 -0.76 -14.10 12.15
C SER A 130 0.46 -14.91 11.70
N ALA A 131 0.41 -15.46 10.47
CA ALA A 131 1.53 -16.17 9.86
C ALA A 131 2.80 -15.32 9.67
N LEU A 132 2.68 -13.98 9.69
CA LEU A 132 3.82 -13.07 9.51
C LEU A 132 4.61 -12.82 10.80
N SER A 133 4.06 -13.17 11.98
CA SER A 133 4.65 -12.81 13.29
C SER A 133 6.09 -13.31 13.51
N GLY A 134 6.50 -14.39 12.80
CA GLY A 134 7.85 -14.95 12.86
C GLY A 134 8.83 -14.44 11.80
N LEU A 135 8.37 -13.60 10.86
CA LEU A 135 9.17 -13.16 9.70
C LEU A 135 10.05 -11.96 10.05
N SER A 136 10.96 -12.13 11.00
CA SER A 136 11.79 -11.06 11.58
C SER A 136 12.74 -10.38 10.56
N GLY A 137 13.00 -11.01 9.39
CA GLY A 137 13.77 -10.45 8.29
C GLY A 137 13.00 -9.45 7.43
N LEU A 138 11.67 -9.32 7.62
CA LEU A 138 10.84 -8.49 6.76
C LEU A 138 11.14 -7.01 6.94
N THR A 139 11.47 -6.34 5.84
CA THR A 139 11.79 -4.91 5.78
C THR A 139 10.72 -4.10 5.05
N ALA A 140 10.01 -4.70 4.10
CA ALA A 140 8.92 -4.06 3.37
C ALA A 140 7.69 -4.96 3.28
N LEU A 141 6.52 -4.41 3.63
CA LEU A 141 5.24 -5.11 3.59
C LEU A 141 4.17 -4.23 2.93
N SER A 142 3.44 -4.80 1.97
CA SER A 142 2.25 -4.15 1.44
C SER A 142 1.00 -4.99 1.69
N LEU A 143 0.05 -4.38 2.41
CA LEU A 143 -1.30 -4.89 2.67
C LEU A 143 -2.37 -4.01 2.04
N MET A 144 -1.99 -3.11 1.12
CA MET A 144 -2.88 -2.12 0.51
C MET A 144 -4.11 -2.79 -0.11
N GLY A 145 -5.31 -2.30 0.24
CA GLY A 145 -6.58 -2.79 -0.30
C GLY A 145 -6.94 -4.22 0.11
N THR A 146 -6.37 -4.71 1.22
CA THR A 146 -6.77 -5.98 1.86
C THR A 146 -7.80 -5.74 2.96
N PRO A 147 -8.60 -6.74 3.35
CA PRO A 147 -9.54 -6.63 4.47
C PRO A 147 -8.89 -6.73 5.86
N VAL A 148 -7.56 -6.59 5.96
CA VAL A 148 -6.83 -6.60 7.25
C VAL A 148 -7.32 -5.48 8.14
N SER A 149 -7.58 -5.79 9.42
CA SER A 149 -7.94 -4.84 10.49
C SER A 149 -7.03 -4.96 11.72
N ASP A 150 -6.50 -6.14 12.01
CA ASP A 150 -5.57 -6.39 13.10
C ASP A 150 -4.15 -6.58 12.57
N ILE A 151 -3.24 -5.73 13.04
CA ILE A 151 -1.81 -5.78 12.72
C ILE A 151 -0.93 -6.09 13.92
N SER A 152 -1.48 -6.65 14.98
CA SER A 152 -0.74 -7.06 16.19
C SER A 152 0.42 -8.02 15.90
N ALA A 153 0.27 -8.86 14.86
CA ALA A 153 1.32 -9.76 14.37
C ALA A 153 2.61 -9.04 13.92
N LEU A 154 2.55 -7.72 13.64
CA LEU A 154 3.71 -6.93 13.23
C LEU A 154 4.55 -6.42 14.41
N SER A 155 4.08 -6.54 15.66
CA SER A 155 4.73 -5.96 16.85
C SER A 155 6.17 -6.47 17.09
N GLY A 156 6.50 -7.69 16.61
CA GLY A 156 7.84 -8.28 16.70
C GLY A 156 8.74 -7.98 15.50
N LEU A 157 8.24 -7.36 14.45
CA LEU A 157 8.98 -7.14 13.19
C LEU A 157 9.79 -5.84 13.24
N THR A 158 10.77 -5.79 14.14
CA THR A 158 11.59 -4.59 14.38
C THR A 158 12.45 -4.16 13.20
N GLY A 159 12.64 -5.03 12.19
CA GLY A 159 13.31 -4.73 10.93
C GLY A 159 12.42 -4.08 9.87
N LEU A 160 11.10 -4.01 10.12
CA LEU A 160 10.15 -3.46 9.14
C LEU A 160 10.34 -1.95 9.04
N THR A 161 10.70 -1.48 7.84
CA THR A 161 10.99 -0.07 7.55
C THR A 161 9.96 0.60 6.66
N VAL A 162 9.29 -0.18 5.78
CA VAL A 162 8.28 0.33 4.85
C VAL A 162 6.99 -0.46 4.99
N LEU A 163 5.89 0.23 5.30
CA LEU A 163 4.57 -0.40 5.45
C LEU A 163 3.48 0.37 4.69
N TYR A 164 2.78 -0.35 3.81
CA TYR A 164 1.65 0.15 3.04
C TYR A 164 0.36 -0.46 3.57
N LEU A 165 -0.51 0.37 4.16
CA LEU A 165 -1.81 -0.01 4.73
C LEU A 165 -3.00 0.71 4.05
N SER A 166 -2.77 1.44 2.94
CA SER A 166 -3.86 2.18 2.29
C SER A 166 -5.07 1.29 2.03
N ASP A 167 -6.26 1.87 2.22
CA ASP A 167 -7.53 1.20 1.94
C ASP A 167 -7.73 -0.12 2.69
N THR A 168 -7.13 -0.27 3.89
CA THR A 168 -7.39 -1.38 4.83
C THR A 168 -8.38 -0.96 5.92
N GLN A 169 -8.80 -1.91 6.77
CA GLN A 169 -9.68 -1.64 7.92
C GLN A 169 -8.89 -1.42 9.23
N VAL A 170 -7.58 -1.18 9.13
CA VAL A 170 -6.72 -0.92 10.30
C VAL A 170 -7.09 0.41 10.94
N SER A 171 -7.33 0.38 12.25
CA SER A 171 -7.58 1.56 13.09
C SER A 171 -6.57 1.73 14.22
N ASP A 172 -6.03 0.62 14.74
CA ASP A 172 -4.99 0.60 15.77
C ASP A 172 -3.61 0.35 15.17
N ILE A 173 -2.70 1.29 15.39
CA ILE A 173 -1.31 1.23 14.90
C ILE A 173 -0.30 1.12 16.05
N SER A 174 -0.73 0.76 17.26
CA SER A 174 0.12 0.65 18.46
C SER A 174 1.22 -0.43 18.34
N ALA A 175 1.01 -1.42 17.46
CA ALA A 175 1.99 -2.48 17.18
C ALA A 175 3.22 -2.02 16.38
N LEU A 176 3.19 -0.81 15.79
CA LEU A 176 4.21 -0.39 14.83
C LEU A 176 5.48 0.14 15.52
N SER A 177 6.63 -0.29 15.00
CA SER A 177 7.95 0.16 15.45
C SER A 177 8.91 0.22 14.26
N GLY A 178 9.99 1.01 14.36
CA GLY A 178 11.13 0.98 13.42
C GLY A 178 10.88 1.57 12.02
N LEU A 179 9.67 2.00 11.69
CA LEU A 179 9.31 2.45 10.35
C LEU A 179 10.03 3.73 9.92
N THR A 180 10.40 3.77 8.64
CA THR A 180 10.86 4.97 7.93
C THR A 180 9.78 5.54 7.01
N ILE A 181 8.94 4.68 6.44
CA ILE A 181 7.80 5.07 5.59
C ILE A 181 6.55 4.35 6.06
N LEU A 182 5.49 5.12 6.29
CA LEU A 182 4.17 4.60 6.66
C LEU A 182 3.08 5.24 5.79
N ILE A 183 2.29 4.39 5.13
CA ILE A 183 1.18 4.82 4.29
C ILE A 183 -0.12 4.26 4.86
N LEU A 184 -0.99 5.18 5.36
CA LEU A 184 -2.26 4.91 6.03
C LEU A 184 -3.48 5.44 5.26
N SER A 185 -3.27 5.97 4.06
CA SER A 185 -4.33 6.67 3.30
C SER A 185 -5.58 5.80 3.15
N GLY A 186 -6.76 6.39 3.41
CA GLY A 186 -8.04 5.69 3.30
C GLY A 186 -8.32 4.67 4.42
N THR A 187 -7.54 4.68 5.51
CA THR A 187 -7.82 3.82 6.68
C THR A 187 -8.69 4.54 7.72
N PRO A 188 -9.37 3.81 8.62
CA PRO A 188 -10.11 4.40 9.73
C PRO A 188 -9.24 4.89 10.90
N VAL A 189 -7.92 4.98 10.74
CA VAL A 189 -7.00 5.50 11.75
C VAL A 189 -7.38 6.93 12.13
N SER A 190 -7.51 7.19 13.43
CA SER A 190 -7.75 8.52 14.00
C SER A 190 -6.72 8.89 15.07
N ASP A 191 -6.19 7.91 15.79
CA ASP A 191 -5.14 8.10 16.80
C ASP A 191 -3.78 7.70 16.22
N ILE A 192 -2.86 8.65 16.18
CA ILE A 192 -1.47 8.45 15.73
C ILE A 192 -0.47 8.65 16.86
N SER A 193 -0.90 8.59 18.13
CA SER A 193 -0.02 8.77 19.30
C SER A 193 1.16 7.79 19.32
N ALA A 194 0.96 6.57 18.81
CA ALA A 194 2.00 5.55 18.67
C ALA A 194 3.19 6.02 17.79
N LEU A 195 2.98 6.95 16.86
CA LEU A 195 4.04 7.46 15.99
C LEU A 195 5.09 8.28 16.74
N SER A 196 4.80 8.76 17.95
CA SER A 196 5.74 9.58 18.76
C SER A 196 7.07 8.87 19.05
N GLY A 197 7.08 7.52 19.01
CA GLY A 197 8.28 6.68 19.16
C GLY A 197 9.07 6.46 17.89
N LEU A 198 8.51 6.71 16.73
CA LEU A 198 9.11 6.36 15.41
C LEU A 198 10.10 7.42 14.93
N LYS A 199 11.21 7.62 15.67
CA LYS A 199 12.20 8.68 15.39
C LYS A 199 12.88 8.58 14.02
N GLY A 200 12.83 7.41 13.37
CA GLY A 200 13.33 7.18 12.03
C GLY A 200 12.33 7.50 10.91
N LEU A 201 11.09 7.91 11.26
CA LEU A 201 10.06 8.15 10.25
C LEU A 201 10.43 9.36 9.38
N THR A 202 10.51 9.13 8.07
CA THR A 202 10.81 10.14 7.04
C THR A 202 9.62 10.45 6.16
N GLY A 203 8.69 9.50 5.97
CA GLY A 203 7.48 9.68 5.19
C GLY A 203 6.24 9.18 5.92
N LEU A 204 5.22 10.06 6.06
CA LEU A 204 3.89 9.73 6.57
C LEU A 204 2.83 10.18 5.58
N TYR A 205 2.02 9.24 5.09
CA TYR A 205 0.90 9.47 4.21
C TYR A 205 -0.38 9.03 4.91
N SER A 206 -1.21 9.98 5.34
CA SER A 206 -2.45 9.73 6.07
C SER A 206 -3.66 10.42 5.46
N SER A 207 -3.64 10.64 4.13
CA SER A 207 -4.77 11.25 3.43
C SER A 207 -6.05 10.41 3.59
N ASP A 208 -7.19 11.09 3.61
CA ASP A 208 -8.51 10.45 3.75
C ASP A 208 -8.66 9.61 5.03
N THR A 209 -7.99 10.00 6.13
CA THR A 209 -8.14 9.39 7.46
C THR A 209 -8.90 10.32 8.42
N ALA A 210 -9.32 9.77 9.57
CA ALA A 210 -9.99 10.54 10.62
C ALA A 210 -9.01 11.27 11.57
N VAL A 211 -7.72 11.35 11.24
CA VAL A 211 -6.70 12.03 12.06
C VAL A 211 -7.06 13.48 12.24
N SER A 212 -6.99 13.97 13.51
CA SER A 212 -7.24 15.36 13.89
C SER A 212 -6.13 15.94 14.76
N ASP A 213 -5.52 15.12 15.62
CA ASP A 213 -4.38 15.50 16.48
C ASP A 213 -3.08 14.94 15.89
N ILE A 214 -2.14 15.84 15.62
CA ILE A 214 -0.80 15.52 15.10
C ILE A 214 0.31 15.87 16.08
N SER A 215 -0.01 16.07 17.35
CA SER A 215 0.97 16.40 18.41
C SER A 215 2.07 15.34 18.55
N ALA A 216 1.75 14.07 18.25
CA ALA A 216 2.70 12.97 18.22
C ALA A 216 3.88 13.19 17.26
N LEU A 217 3.72 14.04 16.25
CA LEU A 217 4.78 14.33 15.26
C LEU A 217 5.87 15.29 15.80
N SER A 218 5.67 15.95 16.94
CA SER A 218 6.54 17.02 17.46
C SER A 218 8.04 16.64 17.58
N GLY A 219 8.32 15.34 17.76
CA GLY A 219 9.71 14.85 17.90
C GLY A 219 10.30 14.23 16.66
N LEU A 220 9.56 14.17 15.54
CA LEU A 220 9.94 13.46 14.31
C LEU A 220 10.72 14.38 13.36
N ARG A 221 11.87 14.87 13.82
CA ARG A 221 12.68 15.86 13.10
C ARG A 221 13.23 15.36 11.75
N GLY A 222 13.25 14.04 11.53
CA GLY A 222 13.62 13.41 10.25
C GLY A 222 12.49 13.38 9.22
N LEU A 223 11.27 13.79 9.60
CA LEU A 223 10.13 13.76 8.70
C LEU A 223 10.34 14.74 7.54
N SER A 224 10.38 14.21 6.32
CA SER A 224 10.59 14.95 5.07
C SER A 224 9.32 15.08 4.24
N THR A 225 8.43 14.09 4.35
CA THR A 225 7.16 14.06 3.62
C THR A 225 6.00 13.82 4.58
N LEU A 226 4.99 14.71 4.52
CA LEU A 226 3.76 14.60 5.30
C LEU A 226 2.54 14.88 4.43
N ASP A 227 1.70 13.87 4.25
CA ASP A 227 0.41 14.02 3.58
C ASP A 227 -0.74 13.89 4.59
N LEU A 228 -1.48 14.98 4.76
CA LEU A 228 -2.67 15.12 5.62
C LEU A 228 -3.92 15.49 4.79
N MET A 229 -3.91 15.24 3.46
CA MET A 229 -5.01 15.62 2.58
C MET A 229 -6.34 15.02 3.09
N ARG A 230 -7.38 15.87 3.15
CA ARG A 230 -8.74 15.50 3.58
C ARG A 230 -8.82 14.83 4.95
N THR A 231 -7.89 15.17 5.87
CA THR A 231 -7.99 14.82 7.29
C THR A 231 -8.77 15.88 8.08
N SER A 232 -9.04 15.60 9.34
CA SER A 232 -9.69 16.54 10.28
C SER A 232 -8.71 17.45 11.03
N VAL A 233 -7.44 17.49 10.61
CA VAL A 233 -6.41 18.33 11.24
C VAL A 233 -6.73 19.81 11.07
N SER A 234 -6.78 20.54 12.17
CA SER A 234 -7.01 22.00 12.22
C SER A 234 -5.84 22.77 12.81
N ASP A 235 -5.14 22.19 13.78
CA ASP A 235 -3.94 22.77 14.41
C ASP A 235 -2.68 22.09 13.83
N ILE A 236 -1.81 22.92 13.24
CA ILE A 236 -0.52 22.51 12.68
C ILE A 236 0.66 23.18 13.39
N SER A 237 0.46 23.74 14.59
CA SER A 237 1.51 24.42 15.36
C SER A 237 2.76 23.56 15.56
N VAL A 238 2.58 22.26 15.75
CA VAL A 238 3.65 21.26 15.90
C VAL A 238 4.61 21.21 14.70
N LEU A 239 4.14 21.55 13.50
CA LEU A 239 4.96 21.50 12.28
C LEU A 239 6.09 22.52 12.29
N SER A 240 5.97 23.62 13.04
CA SER A 240 7.02 24.65 13.14
C SER A 240 8.39 24.12 13.57
N GLY A 241 8.43 22.98 14.27
CA GLY A 241 9.65 22.27 14.67
C GLY A 241 10.21 21.27 13.66
N LEU A 242 9.46 20.96 12.60
CA LEU A 242 9.83 19.93 11.59
C LEU A 242 10.56 20.57 10.40
N THR A 243 11.67 21.24 10.68
CA THR A 243 12.41 22.05 9.69
C THR A 243 13.02 21.26 8.52
N GLY A 244 13.04 19.92 8.63
CA GLY A 244 13.43 19.02 7.53
C GLY A 244 12.32 18.70 6.53
N LEU A 245 11.11 19.23 6.73
CA LEU A 245 9.96 18.91 5.87
C LEU A 245 10.13 19.55 4.49
N MET A 246 10.12 18.70 3.46
CA MET A 246 10.27 19.07 2.04
C MET A 246 8.95 18.97 1.27
N GLU A 247 8.04 18.13 1.74
CA GLU A 247 6.73 17.92 1.14
C GLU A 247 5.65 17.97 2.21
N LEU A 248 4.63 18.82 2.01
CA LEU A 248 3.49 18.96 2.91
C LEU A 248 2.20 19.13 2.13
N THR A 249 1.27 18.22 2.32
CA THR A 249 -0.09 18.32 1.75
C THR A 249 -1.11 18.53 2.85
N LEU A 250 -1.80 19.67 2.81
CA LEU A 250 -2.90 20.08 3.70
C LEU A 250 -4.22 20.24 2.94
N THR A 251 -4.28 19.84 1.69
CA THR A 251 -5.45 20.03 0.82
C THR A 251 -6.71 19.46 1.44
N GLY A 252 -7.76 20.30 1.54
CA GLY A 252 -9.06 19.87 2.05
C GLY A 252 -9.16 19.76 3.57
N THR A 253 -8.13 20.18 4.33
CA THR A 253 -8.16 20.19 5.80
C THR A 253 -8.88 21.41 6.36
N PRO A 254 -9.34 21.38 7.63
CA PRO A 254 -9.88 22.54 8.32
C PRO A 254 -8.81 23.52 8.87
N VAL A 255 -7.53 23.40 8.46
CA VAL A 255 -6.47 24.32 8.88
C VAL A 255 -6.81 25.75 8.51
N ASN A 256 -6.84 26.64 9.50
CA ASN A 256 -7.14 28.07 9.37
C ASN A 256 -5.90 28.96 9.54
N ASP A 257 -4.95 28.55 10.35
CA ASP A 257 -3.68 29.26 10.54
C ASP A 257 -2.55 28.49 9.83
N LEU A 258 -1.95 29.12 8.83
CA LEU A 258 -0.80 28.59 8.08
C LEU A 258 0.54 29.17 8.57
N SER A 259 0.55 30.04 9.60
CA SER A 259 1.79 30.64 10.10
C SER A 259 2.83 29.64 10.59
N PRO A 260 2.47 28.44 11.14
CA PRO A 260 3.45 27.43 11.53
C PRO A 260 4.34 26.90 10.41
N ILE A 261 4.01 27.14 9.15
CA ILE A 261 4.87 26.74 8.02
C ILE A 261 6.02 27.71 7.76
N LEU A 262 5.99 28.92 8.32
CA LEU A 262 7.01 29.96 8.07
C LEU A 262 8.46 29.51 8.34
N PRO A 263 8.74 28.68 9.38
CA PRO A 263 10.09 28.16 9.64
C PRO A 263 10.53 27.04 8.68
N LEU A 264 9.62 26.48 7.87
CA LEU A 264 9.87 25.29 7.05
C LEU A 264 10.53 25.66 5.71
N THR A 265 11.77 26.14 5.78
CA THR A 265 12.49 26.68 4.60
C THR A 265 12.70 25.64 3.50
N GLN A 266 12.80 24.35 3.85
CA GLN A 266 12.96 23.27 2.87
C GLN A 266 11.75 23.11 1.93
N LEU A 267 10.54 23.52 2.34
CA LEU A 267 9.36 23.55 1.46
C LEU A 267 9.50 24.57 0.32
N VAL A 268 10.36 25.58 0.50
CA VAL A 268 10.62 26.66 -0.47
C VAL A 268 11.81 26.30 -1.35
N ASP A 269 12.86 25.71 -0.78
CA ASP A 269 14.16 25.53 -1.39
C ASP A 269 14.32 24.20 -2.15
N ALA A 270 13.42 23.23 -1.96
CA ALA A 270 13.50 21.88 -2.55
C ALA A 270 12.39 21.57 -3.57
N PRO A 271 12.30 22.31 -4.70
CA PRO A 271 11.17 22.21 -5.65
C PRO A 271 11.09 20.87 -6.40
N LYS A 272 12.06 19.97 -6.24
CA LYS A 272 12.11 18.68 -6.95
C LYS A 272 11.19 17.59 -6.39
N TYR A 273 10.63 17.75 -5.18
CA TYR A 273 10.01 16.64 -4.43
C TYR A 273 8.59 16.92 -3.93
N GLY A 274 7.83 17.83 -4.55
CA GLY A 274 6.40 17.99 -4.26
C GLY A 274 6.00 19.24 -3.49
N GLY A 275 6.85 19.82 -2.65
CA GLY A 275 6.61 21.12 -2.00
C GLY A 275 5.35 21.21 -1.14
N LEU A 276 4.64 22.35 -1.18
CA LEU A 276 3.50 22.67 -0.31
C LEU A 276 2.17 22.68 -1.07
N ALA A 277 1.20 21.86 -0.68
CA ALA A 277 -0.16 21.86 -1.20
C ALA A 277 -1.19 22.16 -0.10
N PHE A 278 -2.04 23.19 -0.28
CA PHE A 278 -3.01 23.62 0.72
C PHE A 278 -4.35 24.13 0.13
N ARG A 279 -4.73 23.62 -1.06
CA ARG A 279 -6.03 23.95 -1.67
C ARG A 279 -7.17 23.53 -0.75
N ASN A 280 -8.26 24.33 -0.74
CA ASN A 280 -9.46 24.03 0.04
C ASN A 280 -9.21 23.85 1.56
N THR A 281 -8.13 24.39 2.11
CA THR A 281 -8.00 24.57 3.56
C THR A 281 -9.02 25.59 4.07
N ALA A 282 -9.30 25.62 5.37
CA ALA A 282 -10.17 26.68 5.93
C ALA A 282 -9.57 28.08 5.67
N ALA A 283 -8.24 28.24 5.80
CA ALA A 283 -7.54 29.46 5.45
C ALA A 283 -7.75 29.88 3.98
N ALA A 284 -7.61 28.96 3.03
CA ALA A 284 -7.82 29.25 1.61
C ALA A 284 -9.28 29.57 1.26
N ARG A 285 -10.24 29.04 2.01
CA ARG A 285 -11.67 29.39 1.85
C ARG A 285 -12.02 30.76 2.45
N ALA A 286 -11.32 31.16 3.50
CA ALA A 286 -11.59 32.43 4.21
C ALA A 286 -10.86 33.63 3.58
N ASP A 287 -9.71 33.43 2.95
CA ASP A 287 -8.86 34.46 2.39
C ASP A 287 -8.63 34.25 0.88
N ARG A 288 -9.12 35.23 0.07
CA ARG A 288 -9.01 35.19 -1.38
C ARG A 288 -7.55 35.14 -1.85
N ARG A 289 -6.63 35.85 -1.18
CA ARG A 289 -5.22 35.87 -1.56
C ARG A 289 -4.56 34.51 -1.32
N ILE A 290 -4.86 33.87 -0.19
CA ILE A 290 -4.41 32.51 0.10
C ILE A 290 -4.98 31.53 -0.92
N ALA A 291 -6.25 31.68 -1.34
CA ALA A 291 -6.85 30.84 -2.39
C ALA A 291 -6.16 30.99 -3.74
N GLU A 292 -5.82 32.21 -4.14
CA GLU A 292 -5.10 32.51 -5.38
C GLU A 292 -3.70 31.84 -5.36
N ILE A 293 -2.96 32.00 -4.25
CA ILE A 293 -1.64 31.39 -4.06
C ILE A 293 -1.73 29.84 -4.08
N ALA A 294 -2.74 29.26 -3.42
CA ALA A 294 -2.97 27.81 -3.46
C ALA A 294 -3.22 27.27 -4.87
N GLY A 295 -3.67 28.10 -5.80
CA GLY A 295 -3.89 27.78 -7.20
C GLY A 295 -2.62 27.73 -8.07
N ILE A 296 -1.49 28.28 -7.61
CA ILE A 296 -0.22 28.29 -8.33
C ILE A 296 0.25 26.86 -8.57
N GLN A 297 0.62 26.52 -9.83
CA GLN A 297 1.06 25.18 -10.19
C GLN A 297 2.52 24.90 -9.79
N ASP A 298 3.37 25.93 -9.85
CA ASP A 298 4.77 25.84 -9.44
C ASP A 298 4.85 25.80 -7.91
N ASP A 299 5.35 24.69 -7.37
CA ASP A 299 5.38 24.42 -5.93
C ASP A 299 6.30 25.38 -5.17
N ALA A 300 7.47 25.68 -5.72
CA ALA A 300 8.42 26.61 -5.10
C ALA A 300 7.86 28.03 -5.08
N LYS A 301 7.25 28.46 -6.19
CA LYS A 301 6.59 29.78 -6.27
C LYS A 301 5.42 29.83 -5.30
N ARG A 302 4.60 28.79 -5.21
CA ARG A 302 3.45 28.72 -4.29
C ARG A 302 3.90 28.88 -2.83
N ALA A 303 4.92 28.13 -2.41
CA ALA A 303 5.46 28.21 -1.06
C ALA A 303 6.08 29.59 -0.78
N THR A 304 6.86 30.13 -1.72
CA THR A 304 7.47 31.46 -1.60
C THR A 304 6.42 32.56 -1.47
N ASP A 305 5.41 32.57 -2.34
CA ASP A 305 4.36 33.61 -2.33
C ASP A 305 3.52 33.52 -1.03
N LEU A 306 3.23 32.30 -0.52
CA LEU A 306 2.53 32.14 0.73
C LEU A 306 3.35 32.66 1.91
N CYS A 307 4.62 32.32 2.01
CA CYS A 307 5.49 32.80 3.07
C CYS A 307 5.62 34.34 3.05
N ALA A 308 5.76 34.93 1.87
CA ALA A 308 5.81 36.39 1.72
C ALA A 308 4.50 37.04 2.18
N TYR A 309 3.35 36.48 1.82
CA TYR A 309 2.05 36.97 2.25
C TYR A 309 1.86 36.87 3.76
N LEU A 310 2.12 35.71 4.36
CA LEU A 310 1.95 35.47 5.79
C LEU A 310 2.82 36.39 6.64
N LYS A 311 4.07 36.66 6.26
CA LYS A 311 4.97 37.62 6.95
C LYS A 311 4.40 39.06 6.99
N ASN A 312 3.58 39.41 6.00
CA ASN A 312 2.99 40.75 5.93
C ASN A 312 1.68 40.89 6.71
N VAL A 313 0.96 39.79 6.95
CA VAL A 313 -0.37 39.84 7.61
C VAL A 313 -0.35 39.33 9.05
N THR A 314 0.70 38.60 9.46
CA THR A 314 0.88 38.16 10.83
C THR A 314 1.58 39.29 11.60
N PRO A 315 0.97 39.92 12.65
CA PRO A 315 1.66 40.89 13.45
C PRO A 315 2.84 40.23 14.19
N THR A 316 4.02 40.85 14.11
CA THR A 316 5.23 40.45 14.87
C THR A 316 5.04 40.62 16.36
#